data_b0e2e5e6b6441fede3430f4eb4d2c953
#
_entry.id   b0e2e5e6b6441fede3430f4eb4d2c953
#
_cell.length_a   1.000
_cell.length_b   1.000
_cell.length_c   1.000
_cell.angle_alpha   90.00
_cell.angle_beta   90.00
_cell.angle_gamma   90.00
#
_symmetry.space_group_name_H-M   'P 1'
#
loop_
_entity.id
_entity.type
_entity.pdbx_description
1 polymer ?
#
loop_
_entity_poly.entity_id
_entity_poly.type
_entity_poly.pdbx_seq_one_letter_code
_entity_poly.pdbx_strand_id
1 'polypeptide(L)'
;YVKEITIANDGVLLQKGVMTYAQNSFKMIQKLDSWGVYFQKDETGEYDMKKVHHLGTYVLPMPEGHNIKKILYRRLRRNRVTVENRYQAIRLLKDDEGNACGCISLNTRTAEIVVIRAKSVVMCTGAAGRIGLPSSGYLYGTYENPSNCGDGHSMAYQAGAELTGLECYQINPLLKDYNGPACAYVTGPLGGYTANSKGDRFIECDYWSGQMMMEFYKELQGGNGPVFLKLDHLAEETIEEIEHVLHTNERPSRGRFHDGRGVDYRTKM
;
A
#
# COMPACT_ATOMS: atom_id res chain seq x y z
N TYR A 1 9.32 6.79 -14.83
CA TYR A 1 8.49 6.74 -13.61
C TYR A 1 7.46 7.88 -13.59
N VAL A 2 7.87 9.18 -13.57
CA VAL A 2 6.90 10.31 -13.49
C VAL A 2 5.88 10.27 -14.62
N LYS A 3 6.31 10.06 -15.87
CA LYS A 3 5.42 9.91 -17.03
C LYS A 3 4.41 8.77 -16.84
N GLU A 4 4.88 7.62 -16.39
CA GLU A 4 4.04 6.45 -16.17
C GLU A 4 2.97 6.70 -15.09
N ILE A 5 3.38 7.22 -13.93
CA ILE A 5 2.45 7.56 -12.85
C ILE A 5 1.44 8.63 -13.30
N THR A 6 1.88 9.59 -14.12
CA THR A 6 0.97 10.62 -14.67
C THR A 6 -0.09 9.99 -15.58
N ILE A 7 0.30 9.05 -16.44
CA ILE A 7 -0.63 8.33 -17.32
C ILE A 7 -1.57 7.44 -16.49
N ALA A 8 -1.04 6.69 -15.53
CA ALA A 8 -1.82 5.79 -14.68
C ALA A 8 -2.87 6.49 -13.81
N ASN A 9 -2.73 7.80 -13.60
CA ASN A 9 -3.66 8.63 -12.84
C ASN A 9 -4.38 9.69 -13.71
N ASP A 10 -4.44 9.50 -15.02
CA ASP A 10 -5.09 10.43 -15.96
C ASP A 10 -4.67 11.90 -15.77
N GLY A 11 -3.45 12.15 -15.33
CA GLY A 11 -2.91 13.47 -15.04
C GLY A 11 -3.33 14.08 -13.69
N VAL A 12 -4.19 13.44 -12.93
CA VAL A 12 -4.70 13.95 -11.64
C VAL A 12 -3.71 13.64 -10.53
N LEU A 13 -2.63 14.40 -10.47
CA LEU A 13 -1.60 14.27 -9.42
C LEU A 13 -0.71 15.51 -9.31
N LEU A 14 -0.04 15.64 -8.18
CA LEU A 14 0.98 16.67 -7.96
C LEU A 14 2.33 16.22 -8.54
N GLN A 15 2.59 16.48 -9.82
CA GLN A 15 3.80 16.01 -10.53
C GLN A 15 5.11 16.41 -9.85
N LYS A 16 5.18 17.59 -9.22
CA LYS A 16 6.35 18.03 -8.45
C LYS A 16 6.64 17.08 -7.27
N GLY A 17 5.59 16.63 -6.58
CA GLY A 17 5.71 15.65 -5.49
C GLY A 17 6.22 14.29 -6.01
N VAL A 18 5.65 13.81 -7.12
CA VAL A 18 6.09 12.57 -7.78
C VAL A 18 7.54 12.64 -8.22
N MET A 19 7.98 13.78 -8.79
CA MET A 19 9.37 13.99 -9.18
C MET A 19 10.30 13.94 -7.97
N THR A 20 9.95 14.63 -6.89
CA THR A 20 10.73 14.62 -5.64
C THR A 20 10.87 13.20 -5.07
N TYR A 21 9.77 12.45 -5.07
CA TYR A 21 9.77 11.05 -4.65
C TYR A 21 10.69 10.20 -5.54
N ALA A 22 10.54 10.29 -6.86
CA ALA A 22 11.33 9.53 -7.82
C ALA A 22 12.84 9.78 -7.67
N GLN A 23 13.24 11.05 -7.50
CA GLN A 23 14.64 11.43 -7.33
C GLN A 23 15.27 10.91 -6.03
N ASN A 24 14.48 10.65 -5.00
CA ASN A 24 14.98 10.28 -3.69
C ASN A 24 14.73 8.81 -3.32
N SER A 25 13.85 8.10 -4.03
CA SER A 25 13.44 6.74 -3.67
C SER A 25 14.60 5.76 -3.55
N PHE A 26 15.51 5.75 -4.53
CA PHE A 26 16.64 4.82 -4.50
C PHE A 26 17.60 5.07 -3.32
N LYS A 27 17.87 6.34 -3.01
CA LYS A 27 18.66 6.71 -1.82
C LYS A 27 18.00 6.24 -0.53
N MET A 28 16.67 6.25 -0.47
CA MET A 28 15.95 5.75 0.70
C MET A 28 16.03 4.24 0.81
N ILE A 29 15.99 3.50 -0.31
CA ILE A 29 16.22 2.05 -0.32
C ILE A 29 17.62 1.73 0.25
N GLN A 30 18.65 2.36 -0.26
CA GLN A 30 20.03 2.19 0.24
C GLN A 30 20.13 2.51 1.74
N LYS A 31 19.42 3.53 2.20
CA LYS A 31 19.37 3.90 3.62
C LYS A 31 18.67 2.84 4.46
N LEU A 32 17.55 2.29 3.99
CA LEU A 32 16.84 1.20 4.67
C LEU A 32 17.71 -0.07 4.74
N ASP A 33 18.37 -0.43 3.64
CA ASP A 33 19.34 -1.53 3.59
C ASP A 33 20.45 -1.34 4.64
N SER A 34 21.04 -0.13 4.70
CA SER A 34 22.06 0.21 5.71
C SER A 34 21.55 0.12 7.17
N TRP A 35 20.25 0.15 7.37
CA TRP A 35 19.62 -0.02 8.68
C TRP A 35 19.27 -1.47 9.00
N GLY A 36 19.48 -2.37 8.02
CA GLY A 36 19.25 -3.80 8.15
C GLY A 36 17.88 -4.28 7.63
N VAL A 37 17.20 -3.47 6.82
CA VAL A 37 16.07 -3.98 6.04
C VAL A 37 16.64 -4.85 4.92
N TYR A 38 16.19 -6.09 4.84
CA TYR A 38 16.68 -7.01 3.84
C TYR A 38 16.04 -6.74 2.48
N PHE A 39 16.87 -6.57 1.47
CA PHE A 39 16.52 -6.54 0.07
C PHE A 39 17.31 -7.61 -0.67
N GLN A 40 16.63 -8.36 -1.52
CA GLN A 40 17.29 -9.38 -2.33
C GLN A 40 18.30 -8.75 -3.28
N LYS A 41 19.47 -9.38 -3.39
CA LYS A 41 20.54 -8.98 -4.30
C LYS A 41 20.92 -10.15 -5.18
N ASP A 42 21.36 -9.86 -6.39
CA ASP A 42 21.89 -10.84 -7.32
C ASP A 42 23.31 -11.28 -6.95
N GLU A 43 23.88 -12.16 -7.75
CA GLU A 43 25.23 -12.70 -7.57
C GLU A 43 26.33 -11.63 -7.66
N THR A 44 26.05 -10.47 -8.27
CA THR A 44 26.98 -9.34 -8.36
C THR A 44 26.87 -8.40 -7.16
N GLY A 45 25.88 -8.60 -6.30
CA GLY A 45 25.59 -7.75 -5.14
C GLY A 45 24.69 -6.55 -5.45
N GLU A 46 24.18 -6.44 -6.67
CA GLU A 46 23.19 -5.43 -7.07
C GLU A 46 21.80 -5.84 -6.62
N TYR A 47 20.89 -4.87 -6.44
CA TYR A 47 19.51 -5.14 -6.06
C TYR A 47 18.76 -5.90 -7.15
N ASP A 48 18.13 -7.01 -6.80
CA ASP A 48 17.31 -7.82 -7.70
C ASP A 48 15.96 -7.15 -7.97
N MET A 49 15.97 -6.19 -8.89
CA MET A 49 14.79 -5.42 -9.28
C MET A 49 13.96 -6.16 -10.31
N LYS A 50 12.65 -6.26 -10.08
CA LYS A 50 11.69 -6.85 -11.02
C LYS A 50 11.00 -5.75 -11.82
N LYS A 51 11.01 -5.88 -13.15
CA LYS A 51 10.25 -4.98 -14.02
C LYS A 51 8.77 -5.36 -13.98
N VAL A 52 7.91 -4.41 -13.71
CA VAL A 52 6.46 -4.64 -13.54
C VAL A 52 5.60 -3.89 -14.55
N HIS A 53 6.19 -2.99 -15.33
CA HIS A 53 5.46 -2.23 -16.34
C HIS A 53 6.30 -2.00 -17.60
N HIS A 54 5.67 -2.03 -18.77
CA HIS A 54 6.37 -1.86 -20.06
C HIS A 54 7.09 -0.50 -20.20
N LEU A 55 6.59 0.55 -19.56
CA LEU A 55 7.23 1.88 -19.53
C LEU A 55 8.45 1.97 -18.60
N GLY A 56 8.78 0.90 -17.87
CA GLY A 56 10.01 0.80 -17.10
C GLY A 56 9.87 1.02 -15.59
N THR A 57 8.69 0.80 -15.00
CA THR A 57 8.60 0.69 -13.54
C THR A 57 9.22 -0.60 -13.06
N TYR A 58 10.03 -0.47 -12.03
CA TYR A 58 10.65 -1.58 -11.33
C TYR A 58 10.22 -1.59 -9.88
N VAL A 59 10.06 -2.77 -9.33
CA VAL A 59 9.87 -2.99 -7.90
C VAL A 59 11.06 -3.76 -7.34
N LEU A 60 11.33 -3.52 -6.07
CA LEU A 60 12.33 -4.25 -5.32
C LEU A 60 11.61 -5.11 -4.28
N PRO A 61 11.58 -6.44 -4.44
CA PRO A 61 10.97 -7.33 -3.48
C PRO A 61 11.61 -7.21 -2.11
N MET A 62 10.78 -7.30 -1.08
CA MET A 62 11.19 -7.21 0.31
C MET A 62 10.68 -8.45 1.06
N PRO A 63 11.35 -9.62 0.89
CA PRO A 63 10.87 -10.91 1.41
C PRO A 63 10.61 -10.91 2.91
N GLU A 64 11.42 -10.15 3.66
CA GLU A 64 11.27 -9.99 5.11
C GLU A 64 10.54 -8.69 5.50
N GLY A 65 9.62 -8.21 4.67
CA GLY A 65 8.87 -6.95 4.90
C GLY A 65 8.19 -6.86 6.26
N HIS A 66 7.79 -8.00 6.84
CA HIS A 66 7.20 -8.09 8.18
C HIS A 66 8.15 -7.59 9.30
N ASN A 67 9.45 -7.56 9.05
CA ASN A 67 10.46 -7.08 10.02
C ASN A 67 10.71 -5.57 9.97
N ILE A 68 10.27 -4.86 8.93
CA ILE A 68 10.59 -3.44 8.74
C ILE A 68 10.23 -2.58 9.95
N LYS A 69 9.04 -2.77 10.52
CA LYS A 69 8.61 -2.01 11.71
C LYS A 69 9.52 -2.24 12.91
N LYS A 70 10.00 -3.47 13.12
CA LYS A 70 10.92 -3.79 14.21
C LYS A 70 12.28 -3.13 14.01
N ILE A 71 12.78 -3.12 12.76
CA ILE A 71 14.05 -2.50 12.39
C ILE A 71 13.97 -0.99 12.60
N LEU A 72 12.93 -0.32 12.07
CA LEU A 72 12.72 1.11 12.23
C LEU A 72 12.53 1.51 13.70
N TYR A 73 11.80 0.72 14.48
CA TYR A 73 11.63 0.97 15.92
C TYR A 73 12.96 0.90 16.68
N ARG A 74 13.80 -0.11 16.37
CA ARG A 74 15.15 -0.19 16.94
C ARG A 74 15.98 1.03 16.57
N ARG A 75 15.83 1.55 15.35
CA ARG A 75 16.52 2.76 14.90
C ARG A 75 16.07 4.01 15.65
N LEU A 76 14.76 4.17 15.88
CA LEU A 76 14.23 5.24 16.73
C LEU A 76 14.85 5.18 18.14
N ARG A 77 14.88 4.00 18.74
CA ARG A 77 15.46 3.81 20.09
C ARG A 77 16.94 4.16 20.13
N ARG A 78 17.72 3.75 19.14
CA ARG A 78 19.16 4.09 19.04
C ARG A 78 19.38 5.60 18.90
N ASN A 79 18.50 6.29 18.22
CA ASN A 79 18.53 7.75 18.08
C ASN A 79 17.88 8.50 19.26
N ARG A 80 17.51 7.79 20.33
CA ARG A 80 16.89 8.35 21.54
C ARG A 80 15.60 9.13 21.23
N VAL A 81 14.87 8.73 20.21
CA VAL A 81 13.55 9.30 19.90
C VAL A 81 12.56 8.81 20.94
N THR A 82 11.84 9.72 21.56
CA THR A 82 10.74 9.38 22.46
C THR A 82 9.57 8.86 21.62
N VAL A 83 9.05 7.68 21.99
CA VAL A 83 7.89 7.06 21.33
C VAL A 83 6.79 6.95 22.36
N GLU A 84 5.77 7.77 22.17
CA GLU A 84 4.58 7.77 23.04
C GLU A 84 3.48 6.94 22.39
N ASN A 85 3.03 5.91 23.09
CA ASN A 85 1.97 5.02 22.62
C ASN A 85 0.65 5.40 23.30
N ARG A 86 -0.47 5.12 22.59
CA ARG A 86 -1.82 5.39 23.11
C ARG A 86 -2.18 6.88 23.17
N TYR A 87 -1.45 7.72 22.45
CA TYR A 87 -1.80 9.12 22.29
C TYR A 87 -2.45 9.31 20.92
N GLN A 88 -3.71 9.67 20.91
CA GLN A 88 -4.45 10.03 19.71
C GLN A 88 -4.38 11.55 19.54
N ALA A 89 -3.74 12.00 18.46
CA ALA A 89 -3.75 13.43 18.13
C ALA A 89 -5.17 13.86 17.75
N ILE A 90 -5.59 15.00 18.29
CA ILE A 90 -6.93 15.55 18.09
C ILE A 90 -6.88 16.85 17.29
N ARG A 91 -5.87 17.67 17.54
CA ARG A 91 -5.74 19.00 16.93
C ARG A 91 -4.29 19.42 16.84
N LEU A 92 -3.92 20.06 15.73
CA LEU A 92 -2.64 20.76 15.63
C LEU A 92 -2.71 22.11 16.36
N LEU A 93 -1.60 22.48 16.99
CA LEU A 93 -1.42 23.80 17.61
C LEU A 93 -0.65 24.70 16.66
N LYS A 94 -1.03 25.99 16.65
CA LYS A 94 -0.32 27.04 15.92
C LYS A 94 0.17 28.11 16.89
N ASP A 95 1.30 28.71 16.55
CA ASP A 95 1.79 29.92 17.19
C ASP A 95 1.06 31.18 16.65
N ASP A 96 1.42 32.33 17.14
CA ASP A 96 0.81 33.61 16.75
C ASP A 96 1.09 33.97 15.29
N GLU A 97 2.17 33.42 14.70
CA GLU A 97 2.54 33.58 13.28
C GLU A 97 1.82 32.55 12.39
N GLY A 98 1.05 31.61 12.96
CA GLY A 98 0.31 30.60 12.23
C GLY A 98 1.09 29.33 11.91
N ASN A 99 2.33 29.18 12.41
CA ASN A 99 3.12 27.96 12.21
C ASN A 99 2.68 26.83 13.16
N ALA A 100 2.77 25.59 12.67
CA ALA A 100 2.49 24.43 13.51
C ALA A 100 3.55 24.28 14.60
N CYS A 101 3.15 24.37 15.85
CA CYS A 101 4.03 24.35 17.04
C CYS A 101 3.74 23.19 18.01
N GLY A 102 2.96 22.21 17.59
CA GLY A 102 2.63 21.03 18.39
C GLY A 102 1.28 20.43 18.09
N CYS A 103 0.77 19.64 19.03
CA CYS A 103 -0.57 19.08 18.95
C CYS A 103 -1.21 18.88 20.32
N ILE A 104 -2.52 18.82 20.33
CA ILE A 104 -3.31 18.30 21.45
C ILE A 104 -3.56 16.83 21.19
N SER A 105 -3.35 16.00 22.19
CA SER A 105 -3.57 14.56 22.12
C SER A 105 -4.39 14.07 23.31
N LEU A 106 -5.15 13.01 23.06
CA LEU A 106 -5.85 12.25 24.10
C LEU A 106 -5.05 11.01 24.45
N ASN A 107 -4.69 10.83 25.70
CA ASN A 107 -4.21 9.55 26.18
C ASN A 107 -5.40 8.58 26.26
N THR A 108 -5.45 7.60 25.37
CA THR A 108 -6.60 6.68 25.26
C THR A 108 -6.72 5.67 26.39
N ARG A 109 -5.77 5.64 27.33
CA ARG A 109 -5.84 4.81 28.56
C ARG A 109 -6.36 5.55 29.76
N THR A 110 -5.91 6.80 29.93
CA THR A 110 -6.24 7.61 31.14
C THR A 110 -7.32 8.64 30.85
N ALA A 111 -7.70 8.82 29.58
CA ALA A 111 -8.59 9.88 29.11
C ALA A 111 -8.07 11.31 29.37
N GLU A 112 -6.80 11.46 29.66
CA GLU A 112 -6.16 12.76 29.87
C GLU A 112 -5.88 13.48 28.55
N ILE A 113 -6.13 14.79 28.56
CA ILE A 113 -5.71 15.66 27.46
C ILE A 113 -4.27 16.09 27.68
N VAL A 114 -3.43 15.88 26.69
CA VAL A 114 -2.00 16.18 26.73
C VAL A 114 -1.64 17.16 25.63
N VAL A 115 -0.91 18.21 26.01
CA VAL A 115 -0.34 19.18 25.05
C VAL A 115 1.09 18.80 24.76
N ILE A 116 1.38 18.51 23.50
CA ILE A 116 2.72 18.20 22.99
C ILE A 116 3.22 19.41 22.21
N ARG A 117 4.30 20.04 22.69
CA ARG A 117 4.94 21.17 22.00
C ARG A 117 6.10 20.68 21.14
N ALA A 118 6.24 21.25 19.95
CA ALA A 118 7.30 20.92 19.02
C ALA A 118 7.66 22.12 18.15
N LYS A 119 8.88 22.17 17.64
CA LYS A 119 9.32 23.21 16.69
C LYS A 119 8.72 23.00 15.29
N SER A 120 8.33 21.78 14.97
CA SER A 120 7.65 21.40 13.73
C SER A 120 6.89 20.10 13.95
N VAL A 121 5.89 19.85 13.11
CA VAL A 121 5.08 18.63 13.17
C VAL A 121 5.09 17.96 11.80
N VAL A 122 5.43 16.66 11.77
CA VAL A 122 5.37 15.82 10.58
C VAL A 122 4.13 14.91 10.69
N MET A 123 3.22 15.04 9.74
CA MET A 123 1.99 14.25 9.70
C MET A 123 2.21 12.95 8.93
N CYS A 124 2.11 11.80 9.62
CA CYS A 124 2.28 10.45 9.05
C CYS A 124 1.13 9.54 9.48
N THR A 125 -0.10 10.04 9.42
CA THR A 125 -1.30 9.40 9.97
C THR A 125 -1.90 8.31 9.06
N GLY A 126 -1.31 8.07 7.90
CA GLY A 126 -1.73 7.03 6.96
C GLY A 126 -2.94 7.43 6.11
N ALA A 127 -3.50 6.45 5.45
CA ALA A 127 -4.62 6.61 4.52
C ALA A 127 -5.95 6.84 5.25
N ALA A 128 -6.91 7.43 4.53
CA ALA A 128 -8.28 7.68 5.00
C ALA A 128 -9.26 6.59 4.49
N GLY A 129 -8.91 5.32 4.63
CA GLY A 129 -9.63 4.19 4.03
C GLY A 129 -11.12 4.14 4.35
N ARG A 130 -11.55 4.62 5.53
CA ARG A 130 -12.96 4.64 5.92
C ARG A 130 -13.84 5.57 5.09
N ILE A 131 -13.28 6.63 4.51
CA ILE A 131 -14.06 7.61 3.75
C ILE A 131 -14.73 6.97 2.52
N GLY A 132 -14.11 5.93 1.94
CA GLY A 132 -14.66 5.20 0.80
C GLY A 132 -15.76 4.18 1.15
N LEU A 133 -15.95 3.81 2.41
CA LEU A 133 -16.87 2.74 2.80
C LEU A 133 -18.33 3.00 2.44
N PRO A 134 -18.90 4.20 2.64
CA PRO A 134 -20.29 4.47 2.27
C PRO A 134 -20.55 4.32 0.78
N SER A 135 -19.59 4.71 -0.06
CA SER A 135 -19.70 4.64 -1.51
C SER A 135 -19.57 3.21 -2.04
N SER A 136 -18.77 2.38 -1.37
CA SER A 136 -18.56 0.98 -1.76
C SER A 136 -19.68 0.03 -1.29
N GLY A 137 -20.49 0.46 -0.33
CA GLY A 137 -21.51 -0.40 0.30
C GLY A 137 -20.92 -1.52 1.17
N TYR A 138 -19.61 -1.57 1.32
CA TYR A 138 -18.90 -2.60 2.06
C TYR A 138 -18.40 -2.05 3.40
N LEU A 139 -18.91 -2.55 4.51
CA LEU A 139 -18.42 -2.23 5.84
C LEU A 139 -16.93 -2.64 6.04
N TYR A 140 -16.48 -3.61 5.27
CA TYR A 140 -15.14 -4.18 5.31
C TYR A 140 -14.39 -4.07 3.98
N GLY A 141 -14.84 -3.19 3.10
CA GLY A 141 -14.28 -3.00 1.75
C GLY A 141 -12.92 -2.30 1.69
N THR A 142 -12.31 -2.04 2.84
CA THR A 142 -10.93 -1.56 2.91
C THR A 142 -10.05 -2.57 3.61
N TYR A 143 -8.87 -2.89 3.06
CA TYR A 143 -7.85 -3.65 3.78
C TYR A 143 -6.97 -2.75 4.64
N GLU A 144 -7.10 -1.44 4.52
CA GLU A 144 -6.59 -0.47 5.47
C GLU A 144 -7.36 -0.54 6.79
N ASN A 145 -6.81 0.08 7.83
CA ASN A 145 -7.51 0.12 9.11
C ASN A 145 -8.83 0.89 8.96
N PRO A 146 -10.00 0.26 9.21
CA PRO A 146 -11.30 0.91 9.06
C PRO A 146 -11.54 2.05 10.08
N SER A 147 -10.66 2.20 11.08
CA SER A 147 -10.67 3.35 11.99
C SER A 147 -10.03 4.60 11.41
N ASN A 148 -9.33 4.49 10.27
CA ASN A 148 -8.71 5.64 9.62
C ASN A 148 -9.77 6.46 8.88
N CYS A 149 -10.27 7.49 9.54
CA CYS A 149 -11.38 8.34 9.08
C CYS A 149 -10.92 9.63 8.39
N GLY A 150 -9.62 9.83 8.19
CA GLY A 150 -9.08 11.07 7.64
C GLY A 150 -8.80 12.14 8.70
N ASP A 151 -8.68 11.76 9.97
CA ASP A 151 -8.42 12.71 11.07
C ASP A 151 -7.15 13.55 10.82
N GLY A 152 -6.10 12.94 10.26
CA GLY A 152 -4.89 13.66 9.91
C GLY A 152 -5.11 14.71 8.83
N HIS A 153 -5.88 14.38 7.79
CA HIS A 153 -6.25 15.34 6.75
C HIS A 153 -7.09 16.48 7.33
N SER A 154 -8.06 16.15 8.18
CA SER A 154 -8.89 17.15 8.86
C SER A 154 -8.07 18.09 9.73
N MET A 155 -7.16 17.54 10.56
CA MET A 155 -6.27 18.34 11.39
C MET A 155 -5.36 19.26 10.57
N ALA A 156 -4.81 18.76 9.50
CA ALA A 156 -3.96 19.53 8.59
C ALA A 156 -4.74 20.67 7.94
N TYR A 157 -5.92 20.39 7.40
CA TYR A 157 -6.81 21.39 6.82
C TYR A 157 -7.20 22.48 7.81
N GLN A 158 -7.63 22.11 9.02
CA GLN A 158 -7.96 23.06 10.08
C GLN A 158 -6.77 23.92 10.53
N ALA A 159 -5.55 23.39 10.38
CA ALA A 159 -4.33 24.14 10.64
C ALA A 159 -3.95 25.10 9.48
N GLY A 160 -4.64 25.03 8.34
CA GLY A 160 -4.40 25.89 7.16
C GLY A 160 -3.53 25.23 6.09
N ALA A 161 -3.31 23.93 6.12
CA ALA A 161 -2.60 23.24 5.06
C ALA A 161 -3.44 23.15 3.78
N GLU A 162 -2.80 23.28 2.65
CA GLU A 162 -3.40 22.97 1.35
C GLU A 162 -3.47 21.45 1.17
N LEU A 163 -4.62 20.96 0.71
CA LEU A 163 -4.84 19.54 0.43
C LEU A 163 -4.97 19.35 -1.08
N THR A 164 -4.47 18.20 -1.57
CA THR A 164 -4.54 17.83 -2.98
C THR A 164 -4.88 16.37 -3.15
N GLY A 165 -5.54 16.01 -4.27
CA GLY A 165 -5.83 14.63 -4.63
C GLY A 165 -6.84 13.93 -3.71
N LEU A 166 -7.68 14.66 -2.99
CA LEU A 166 -8.68 14.08 -2.08
C LEU A 166 -9.77 13.28 -2.82
N GLU A 167 -9.96 13.56 -4.10
CA GLU A 167 -10.86 12.82 -4.99
C GLU A 167 -10.25 11.50 -5.47
N CYS A 168 -8.96 11.30 -5.30
CA CYS A 168 -8.25 10.11 -5.78
C CYS A 168 -8.35 8.97 -4.77
N TYR A 169 -9.16 7.98 -5.08
CA TYR A 169 -9.24 6.74 -4.32
C TYR A 169 -8.56 5.60 -5.07
N GLN A 170 -7.66 4.91 -4.39
CA GLN A 170 -7.14 3.65 -4.91
C GLN A 170 -8.12 2.52 -4.56
N ILE A 171 -8.64 1.87 -5.59
CA ILE A 171 -9.49 0.68 -5.48
C ILE A 171 -8.65 -0.52 -5.89
N ASN A 172 -8.62 -1.54 -5.03
CA ASN A 172 -7.93 -2.80 -5.32
C ASN A 172 -8.95 -3.93 -5.47
N PRO A 173 -8.71 -4.88 -6.39
CA PRO A 173 -9.53 -6.08 -6.47
C PRO A 173 -9.33 -6.94 -5.21
N LEU A 174 -10.44 -7.43 -4.68
CA LEU A 174 -10.46 -8.37 -3.58
C LEU A 174 -10.68 -9.79 -4.09
N LEU A 175 -10.18 -10.77 -3.36
CA LEU A 175 -10.59 -12.16 -3.58
C LEU A 175 -12.07 -12.33 -3.22
N LYS A 176 -12.77 -13.12 -4.01
CA LYS A 176 -14.16 -13.46 -3.73
C LYS A 176 -14.30 -14.08 -2.33
N ASP A 177 -15.23 -13.56 -1.57
CA ASP A 177 -15.56 -14.01 -0.21
C ASP A 177 -14.42 -13.90 0.81
N TYR A 178 -13.36 -13.17 0.50
CA TYR A 178 -12.25 -12.92 1.39
C TYR A 178 -11.99 -11.42 1.55
N ASN A 179 -11.91 -10.95 2.78
CA ASN A 179 -11.57 -9.55 3.07
C ASN A 179 -10.05 -9.30 2.96
N GLY A 180 -9.56 -9.36 1.76
CA GLY A 180 -8.15 -9.11 1.45
C GLY A 180 -7.93 -8.95 -0.05
N PRO A 181 -6.85 -8.27 -0.44
CA PRO A 181 -6.54 -7.98 -1.84
C PRO A 181 -6.24 -9.26 -2.62
N ALA A 182 -6.50 -9.24 -3.93
CA ALA A 182 -6.10 -10.31 -4.84
C ALA A 182 -4.57 -10.46 -4.93
N CYS A 183 -3.83 -9.38 -4.66
CA CYS A 183 -2.36 -9.31 -4.67
C CYS A 183 -1.72 -9.52 -6.05
N ALA A 184 -2.35 -9.04 -7.11
CA ALA A 184 -1.76 -9.04 -8.45
C ALA A 184 -0.37 -8.37 -8.49
N TYR A 185 -0.13 -7.39 -7.63
CA TYR A 185 1.18 -6.75 -7.46
C TYR A 185 2.27 -7.67 -6.90
N VAL A 186 1.91 -8.79 -6.28
CA VAL A 186 2.87 -9.84 -5.87
C VAL A 186 3.07 -10.83 -7.00
N THR A 187 1.97 -11.28 -7.62
CA THR A 187 1.99 -12.35 -8.61
C THR A 187 2.44 -11.89 -9.99
N GLY A 188 2.09 -10.66 -10.39
CA GLY A 188 2.46 -10.08 -11.68
C GLY A 188 3.96 -10.05 -11.96
N PRO A 189 4.82 -9.58 -11.03
CA PRO A 189 6.28 -9.63 -11.18
C PRO A 189 6.85 -11.04 -11.35
N LEU A 190 6.12 -12.05 -10.91
CA LEU A 190 6.49 -13.47 -11.01
C LEU A 190 5.84 -14.18 -12.20
N GLY A 191 5.14 -13.42 -13.05
CA GLY A 191 4.56 -13.94 -14.30
C GLY A 191 3.06 -14.26 -14.24
N GLY A 192 2.41 -14.06 -13.10
CA GLY A 192 0.95 -14.13 -12.98
C GLY A 192 0.27 -13.01 -13.75
N TYR A 193 -0.93 -13.24 -14.23
CA TYR A 193 -1.72 -12.21 -14.92
C TYR A 193 -3.21 -12.38 -14.68
N THR A 194 -3.95 -11.32 -14.97
CA THR A 194 -5.40 -11.31 -14.85
C THR A 194 -6.04 -11.78 -16.15
N ALA A 195 -7.01 -12.70 -16.05
CA ALA A 195 -7.74 -13.25 -17.17
C ALA A 195 -9.26 -13.15 -16.97
N ASN A 196 -10.01 -13.04 -18.06
CA ASN A 196 -11.48 -13.09 -18.06
C ASN A 196 -11.99 -14.53 -17.97
N SER A 197 -13.31 -14.71 -18.01
CA SER A 197 -13.97 -16.03 -17.94
C SER A 197 -13.61 -16.96 -19.11
N LYS A 198 -13.15 -16.40 -20.25
CA LYS A 198 -12.70 -17.14 -21.43
C LYS A 198 -11.23 -17.54 -21.35
N GLY A 199 -10.50 -17.04 -20.36
CA GLY A 199 -9.06 -17.25 -20.19
C GLY A 199 -8.19 -16.21 -20.90
N ASP A 200 -8.79 -15.19 -21.54
CA ASP A 200 -8.06 -14.16 -22.25
C ASP A 200 -7.46 -13.15 -21.28
N ARG A 201 -6.19 -12.79 -21.49
CA ARG A 201 -5.56 -11.65 -20.83
C ARG A 201 -6.11 -10.37 -21.47
N PHE A 202 -6.60 -9.45 -20.65
CA PHE A 202 -7.24 -8.21 -21.10
C PHE A 202 -6.61 -6.94 -20.51
N ILE A 203 -5.58 -7.09 -19.67
CA ILE A 203 -4.85 -5.98 -19.05
C ILE A 203 -3.40 -6.02 -19.48
N GLU A 204 -2.82 -4.86 -19.81
CA GLU A 204 -1.40 -4.75 -20.13
C GLU A 204 -0.51 -4.75 -18.87
N CYS A 205 -1.04 -4.27 -17.75
CA CYS A 205 -0.29 -4.15 -16.51
C CYS A 205 -1.13 -4.56 -15.29
N ASP A 206 -0.77 -5.67 -14.68
CA ASP A 206 -1.41 -6.19 -13.47
C ASP A 206 -0.90 -5.52 -12.18
N TYR A 207 -0.12 -4.44 -12.27
CA TYR A 207 0.47 -3.77 -11.12
C TYR A 207 -0.32 -2.53 -10.66
N TRP A 208 -0.81 -1.73 -11.60
CA TRP A 208 -1.53 -0.49 -11.29
C TRP A 208 -3.02 -0.75 -11.06
N SER A 209 -3.42 -0.75 -9.80
CA SER A 209 -4.80 -1.08 -9.39
C SER A 209 -5.87 -0.21 -10.04
N GLY A 210 -5.61 1.07 -10.27
CA GLY A 210 -6.57 1.97 -10.90
C GLY A 210 -6.89 1.56 -12.33
N GLN A 211 -5.86 1.30 -13.15
CA GLN A 211 -6.04 0.80 -14.51
C GLN A 211 -6.70 -0.57 -14.52
N MET A 212 -6.24 -1.46 -13.64
CA MET A 212 -6.80 -2.80 -13.48
C MET A 212 -8.31 -2.75 -13.19
N MET A 213 -8.73 -1.92 -12.26
CA MET A 213 -10.15 -1.82 -11.90
C MET A 213 -11.03 -1.27 -13.02
N MET A 214 -10.50 -0.34 -13.83
CA MET A 214 -11.21 0.16 -15.01
C MET A 214 -11.42 -0.95 -16.05
N GLU A 215 -10.40 -1.72 -16.34
CA GLU A 215 -10.50 -2.83 -17.29
C GLU A 215 -11.39 -3.96 -16.74
N PHE A 216 -11.34 -4.25 -15.44
CA PHE A 216 -12.26 -5.19 -14.79
C PHE A 216 -13.71 -4.76 -14.98
N TYR A 217 -13.99 -3.47 -14.78
CA TYR A 217 -15.34 -2.95 -14.96
C TYR A 217 -15.83 -3.15 -16.40
N LYS A 218 -14.98 -2.87 -17.40
CA LYS A 218 -15.31 -3.10 -18.82
C LYS A 218 -15.61 -4.57 -19.11
N GLU A 219 -14.77 -5.49 -18.62
CA GLU A 219 -14.96 -6.94 -18.81
C GLU A 219 -16.25 -7.44 -18.16
N LEU A 220 -16.55 -6.98 -16.94
CA LEU A 220 -17.79 -7.34 -16.25
C LEU A 220 -19.02 -6.80 -16.98
N GLN A 221 -19.00 -5.54 -17.44
CA GLN A 221 -20.09 -4.95 -18.24
C GLN A 221 -20.25 -5.64 -19.61
N GLY A 222 -19.16 -6.09 -20.19
CA GLY A 222 -19.14 -6.85 -21.45
C GLY A 222 -19.59 -8.31 -21.33
N GLY A 223 -19.95 -8.76 -20.12
CA GLY A 223 -20.39 -10.14 -19.86
C GLY A 223 -19.27 -11.18 -19.88
N ASN A 224 -18.03 -10.75 -19.80
CA ASN A 224 -16.84 -11.62 -19.79
C ASN A 224 -16.37 -11.99 -18.36
N GLY A 225 -17.14 -11.65 -17.32
CA GLY A 225 -16.85 -12.06 -15.95
C GLY A 225 -17.21 -13.54 -15.69
N PRO A 226 -16.76 -14.12 -14.60
CA PRO A 226 -15.86 -13.53 -13.60
C PRO A 226 -14.42 -13.34 -14.10
N VAL A 227 -13.66 -12.52 -13.35
CA VAL A 227 -12.24 -12.26 -13.61
C VAL A 227 -11.42 -13.11 -12.65
N PHE A 228 -10.30 -13.64 -13.12
CA PHE A 228 -9.43 -14.55 -12.39
C PHE A 228 -7.99 -14.04 -12.38
N LEU A 229 -7.27 -14.36 -11.32
CA LEU A 229 -5.82 -14.29 -11.30
C LEU A 229 -5.25 -15.65 -11.78
N LYS A 230 -4.57 -15.63 -12.92
CA LYS A 230 -4.09 -16.85 -13.57
C LYS A 230 -2.64 -17.11 -13.18
N LEU A 231 -2.39 -18.27 -12.60
CA LEU A 231 -1.08 -18.72 -12.12
C LEU A 231 -0.73 -20.15 -12.57
N ASP A 232 -1.70 -20.91 -13.08
CA ASP A 232 -1.60 -22.32 -13.45
C ASP A 232 -0.61 -22.64 -14.61
N HIS A 233 -0.05 -21.60 -15.22
CA HIS A 233 0.99 -21.72 -16.27
C HIS A 233 2.42 -21.55 -15.71
N LEU A 234 2.55 -21.21 -14.43
CA LEU A 234 3.85 -20.96 -13.80
C LEU A 234 4.52 -22.27 -13.37
N ALA A 235 5.85 -22.22 -13.27
CA ALA A 235 6.61 -23.34 -12.71
C ALA A 235 6.28 -23.55 -11.23
N GLU A 236 6.39 -24.79 -10.76
CA GLU A 236 6.06 -25.19 -9.38
C GLU A 236 6.79 -24.33 -8.36
N GLU A 237 8.09 -24.13 -8.54
CA GLU A 237 8.93 -23.36 -7.62
C GLU A 237 8.44 -21.88 -7.51
N THR A 238 7.94 -21.32 -8.62
CA THR A 238 7.39 -19.97 -8.65
C THR A 238 6.05 -19.90 -7.89
N ILE A 239 5.22 -20.93 -8.04
CA ILE A 239 3.96 -21.02 -7.30
C ILE A 239 4.23 -21.15 -5.79
N GLU A 240 5.19 -21.97 -5.39
CA GLU A 240 5.61 -22.10 -3.98
C GLU A 240 6.13 -20.77 -3.41
N GLU A 241 6.91 -20.00 -4.20
CA GLU A 241 7.36 -18.67 -3.80
C GLU A 241 6.17 -17.72 -3.60
N ILE A 242 5.22 -17.70 -4.52
CA ILE A 242 3.99 -16.90 -4.42
C ILE A 242 3.19 -17.29 -3.16
N GLU A 243 2.95 -18.56 -2.95
CA GLU A 243 2.26 -19.08 -1.77
C GLU A 243 2.96 -18.64 -0.49
N HIS A 244 4.27 -18.79 -0.41
CA HIS A 244 5.07 -18.37 0.74
C HIS A 244 4.88 -16.88 1.03
N VAL A 245 5.02 -16.01 0.03
CA VAL A 245 4.87 -14.57 0.19
C VAL A 245 3.45 -14.19 0.61
N LEU A 246 2.43 -14.74 -0.04
CA LEU A 246 1.04 -14.42 0.24
C LEU A 246 0.57 -14.91 1.62
N HIS A 247 1.07 -16.06 2.06
CA HIS A 247 0.67 -16.66 3.33
C HIS A 247 1.47 -16.18 4.53
N THR A 248 2.69 -15.70 4.34
CA THR A 248 3.57 -15.27 5.43
C THR A 248 3.67 -13.75 5.55
N ASN A 249 3.91 -13.06 4.45
CA ASN A 249 4.21 -11.64 4.46
C ASN A 249 2.95 -10.77 4.30
N GLU A 250 2.06 -11.17 3.39
CA GLU A 250 0.85 -10.39 3.12
C GLU A 250 -0.22 -10.63 4.19
N ARG A 251 -0.75 -11.83 4.25
CA ARG A 251 -1.77 -12.17 5.25
C ARG A 251 -1.73 -13.65 5.65
N PRO A 252 -1.24 -13.98 6.85
CA PRO A 252 -1.24 -15.36 7.32
C PRO A 252 -2.63 -16.04 7.38
N SER A 253 -3.69 -15.25 7.48
CA SER A 253 -5.07 -15.76 7.44
C SER A 253 -5.51 -16.23 6.05
N ARG A 254 -4.81 -15.84 4.99
CA ARG A 254 -5.11 -16.22 3.60
C ARG A 254 -4.89 -17.72 3.39
N GLY A 255 -3.78 -18.28 3.89
CA GLY A 255 -3.52 -19.71 3.82
C GLY A 255 -4.69 -20.51 4.40
N ARG A 256 -5.10 -20.19 5.62
CA ARG A 256 -6.25 -20.86 6.25
C ARG A 256 -7.57 -20.71 5.48
N PHE A 257 -7.79 -19.55 4.86
CA PHE A 257 -8.96 -19.32 4.02
C PHE A 257 -8.93 -20.21 2.78
N HIS A 258 -7.80 -20.29 2.09
CA HIS A 258 -7.62 -21.11 0.90
C HIS A 258 -7.72 -22.59 1.23
N ASP A 259 -7.06 -23.06 2.29
CA ASP A 259 -7.12 -24.44 2.75
C ASP A 259 -8.58 -24.87 3.05
N GLY A 260 -9.31 -24.00 3.75
CA GLY A 260 -10.72 -24.25 4.08
C GLY A 260 -11.66 -24.28 2.88
N ARG A 261 -11.23 -23.77 1.72
CA ARG A 261 -11.99 -23.74 0.47
C ARG A 261 -11.44 -24.64 -0.62
N GLY A 262 -10.34 -25.33 -0.37
CA GLY A 262 -9.67 -26.14 -1.37
C GLY A 262 -9.14 -25.31 -2.56
N VAL A 263 -8.75 -24.07 -2.32
CA VAL A 263 -8.14 -23.21 -3.36
C VAL A 263 -6.68 -23.60 -3.52
N ASP A 264 -6.32 -23.94 -4.74
CA ASP A 264 -4.96 -24.29 -5.14
C ASP A 264 -4.48 -23.33 -6.24
N TYR A 265 -3.35 -22.69 -6.03
CA TYR A 265 -2.75 -21.75 -7.00
C TYR A 265 -2.30 -22.41 -8.30
N ARG A 266 -2.18 -23.76 -8.32
CA ARG A 266 -1.89 -24.57 -9.51
C ARG A 266 -3.09 -24.73 -10.41
N THR A 267 -4.25 -24.42 -9.88
CA THR A 267 -5.50 -24.42 -10.62
C THR A 267 -5.98 -22.99 -10.82
N LYS A 268 -7.06 -22.81 -11.53
CA LYS A 268 -7.66 -21.50 -11.79
C LYS A 268 -8.17 -20.86 -10.48
N MET A 269 -7.64 -19.70 -10.13
CA MET A 269 -8.12 -18.86 -9.03
C MET A 269 -9.10 -17.79 -9.51
#